data_0ac02cae90f91c657daba8f9b6beaf5c
#
_entry.id   0ac02cae90f91c657daba8f9b6beaf5c
#
_cell.length_a   1.000
_cell.length_b   1.000
_cell.length_c   1.000
_cell.angle_alpha   90.00
_cell.angle_beta   90.00
_cell.angle_gamma   90.00
#
_symmetry.space_group_name_H-M   'P 1'
#
loop_
_entity.id
_entity.type
_entity.pdbx_description
1 polymer ?
#
loop_
_entity_poly.entity_id
_entity_poly.type
_entity_poly.pdbx_seq_one_letter_code
_entity_poly.pdbx_strand_id
1 'polypeptide(L)'
;KVEIGANTTIDRASIGSTIISEGVKLDNLIQIGHNVKIGKNTAIAGLTAIAGSTKIGENCLIGGQCAITGHIKIGNNVRIAGNSGIGGNIKDNQTVQGIYAFNKQDFQRSYIHFKRLPKIVEKLDQIQKDLKK
;
A
#
# COMPACT_ATOMS: atom_id res chain seq x y z
N LYS A 1 -22.50 11.48 0.30
CA LYS A 1 -22.42 11.09 -1.11
C LYS A 1 -21.20 10.19 -1.29
N VAL A 2 -21.35 9.07 -2.00
CA VAL A 2 -20.25 8.18 -2.42
C VAL A 2 -20.18 8.21 -3.94
N GLU A 3 -18.99 8.21 -4.50
CA GLU A 3 -18.75 8.15 -5.95
C GLU A 3 -17.98 6.87 -6.27
N ILE A 4 -18.45 6.10 -7.25
CA ILE A 4 -17.84 4.83 -7.67
C ILE A 4 -17.68 4.86 -9.18
N GLY A 5 -16.45 4.73 -9.64
CA GLY A 5 -16.09 4.74 -11.06
C GLY A 5 -16.45 3.43 -11.78
N ALA A 6 -16.35 3.48 -13.09
CA ALA A 6 -16.73 2.39 -13.97
C ALA A 6 -15.88 1.13 -13.72
N ASN A 7 -16.53 -0.04 -13.82
CA ASN A 7 -15.90 -1.36 -13.64
C ASN A 7 -15.20 -1.57 -12.29
N THR A 8 -15.55 -0.77 -11.27
CA THR A 8 -15.13 -1.04 -9.90
C THR A 8 -15.99 -2.16 -9.33
N THR A 9 -15.36 -3.16 -8.75
CA THR A 9 -16.00 -4.34 -8.18
C THR A 9 -15.91 -4.31 -6.66
N ILE A 10 -17.02 -4.60 -5.98
CA ILE A 10 -17.13 -4.59 -4.54
C ILE A 10 -17.73 -5.91 -4.07
N ASP A 11 -16.90 -6.70 -3.39
CA ASP A 11 -17.35 -7.99 -2.88
C ASP A 11 -18.24 -7.81 -1.65
N ARG A 12 -19.29 -8.59 -1.58
CA ARG A 12 -20.10 -8.66 -0.35
C ARG A 12 -19.30 -9.32 0.77
N ALA A 13 -19.59 -8.97 2.00
CA ALA A 13 -19.09 -9.70 3.16
C ALA A 13 -19.68 -11.11 3.23
N SER A 14 -18.90 -12.09 3.67
CA SER A 14 -19.40 -13.42 3.99
C SER A 14 -20.23 -13.39 5.28
N ILE A 15 -19.73 -12.71 6.31
CA ILE A 15 -20.43 -12.40 7.57
C ILE A 15 -20.13 -10.93 7.90
N GLY A 16 -21.12 -10.19 8.34
CA GLY A 16 -21.01 -8.75 8.60
C GLY A 16 -21.20 -7.92 7.34
N SER A 17 -20.37 -6.88 7.12
CA SER A 17 -20.56 -5.93 6.03
C SER A 17 -19.25 -5.46 5.42
N THR A 18 -19.24 -5.28 4.11
CA THR A 18 -18.31 -4.40 3.39
C THR A 18 -18.89 -2.99 3.45
N ILE A 19 -18.10 -2.01 3.92
CA ILE A 19 -18.58 -0.66 4.22
C ILE A 19 -17.77 0.37 3.47
N ILE A 20 -18.46 1.20 2.68
CA ILE A 20 -17.91 2.38 2.02
C ILE A 20 -18.59 3.61 2.63
N SER A 21 -17.84 4.36 3.42
CA SER A 21 -18.39 5.48 4.20
C SER A 21 -18.67 6.69 3.34
N GLU A 22 -19.34 7.67 3.94
CA GLU A 22 -19.70 8.92 3.27
C GLU A 22 -18.48 9.67 2.71
N GLY A 23 -18.66 10.31 1.57
CA GLY A 23 -17.62 11.13 0.91
C GLY A 23 -16.51 10.33 0.23
N VAL A 24 -16.54 9.00 0.27
CA VAL A 24 -15.56 8.16 -0.41
C VAL A 24 -15.69 8.31 -1.93
N LYS A 25 -14.53 8.39 -2.59
CA LYS A 25 -14.41 8.41 -4.05
C LYS A 25 -13.55 7.26 -4.50
N LEU A 26 -14.13 6.36 -5.26
CA LEU A 26 -13.45 5.27 -5.92
C LEU A 26 -13.41 5.56 -7.42
N ASP A 27 -12.22 5.55 -7.99
CA ASP A 27 -12.02 5.68 -9.43
C ASP A 27 -12.35 4.37 -10.17
N ASN A 28 -12.01 4.25 -11.42
CA ASN A 28 -12.34 3.12 -12.28
C ASN A 28 -11.48 1.88 -11.96
N LEU A 29 -12.04 0.69 -12.22
CA LEU A 29 -11.32 -0.58 -12.19
C LEU A 29 -10.67 -0.88 -10.82
N ILE A 30 -11.32 -0.53 -9.74
CA ILE A 30 -10.86 -0.85 -8.38
C ILE A 30 -11.50 -2.16 -7.94
N GLN A 31 -10.72 -3.02 -7.26
CA GLN A 31 -11.22 -4.21 -6.60
C GLN A 31 -11.30 -3.98 -5.08
N ILE A 32 -12.48 -4.08 -4.51
CA ILE A 32 -12.72 -4.05 -3.07
C ILE A 32 -13.11 -5.46 -2.61
N GLY A 33 -12.24 -6.09 -1.81
CA GLY A 33 -12.49 -7.41 -1.27
C GLY A 33 -13.58 -7.44 -0.18
N HIS A 34 -14.01 -8.65 0.19
CA HIS A 34 -15.05 -8.86 1.18
C HIS A 34 -14.66 -8.27 2.56
N ASN A 35 -15.62 -7.75 3.30
CA ASN A 35 -15.44 -7.21 4.65
C ASN A 35 -14.48 -6.00 4.75
N VAL A 36 -14.10 -5.39 3.63
CA VAL A 36 -13.32 -4.14 3.63
C VAL A 36 -14.16 -3.02 4.21
N LYS A 37 -13.52 -2.14 4.99
CA LYS A 37 -14.14 -0.92 5.51
C LYS A 37 -13.30 0.29 5.08
N ILE A 38 -13.94 1.25 4.43
CA ILE A 38 -13.29 2.50 3.98
C ILE A 38 -13.92 3.67 4.72
N GLY A 39 -13.08 4.43 5.42
CA GLY A 39 -13.46 5.60 6.20
C GLY A 39 -13.86 6.79 5.34
N LYS A 40 -14.50 7.78 5.97
CA LYS A 40 -15.06 8.97 5.30
C LYS A 40 -14.02 9.74 4.49
N ASN A 41 -14.47 10.35 3.38
CA ASN A 41 -13.68 11.24 2.54
C ASN A 41 -12.38 10.65 1.99
N THR A 42 -12.22 9.34 2.00
CA THR A 42 -11.06 8.65 1.41
C THR A 42 -11.24 8.57 -0.10
N ALA A 43 -10.18 8.89 -0.84
CA ALA A 43 -10.14 8.80 -2.28
C ALA A 43 -9.12 7.72 -2.72
N ILE A 44 -9.52 6.90 -3.69
CA ILE A 44 -8.72 5.79 -4.21
C ILE A 44 -8.69 5.89 -5.72
N ALA A 45 -7.49 5.98 -6.28
CA ALA A 45 -7.29 6.06 -7.72
C ALA A 45 -7.35 4.68 -8.39
N GLY A 46 -7.52 4.69 -9.69
CA GLY A 46 -7.83 3.53 -10.52
C GLY A 46 -6.84 2.37 -10.44
N LEU A 47 -7.33 1.19 -10.81
CA LEU A 47 -6.55 -0.06 -10.85
C LEU A 47 -5.99 -0.51 -9.48
N THR A 48 -6.48 0.02 -8.37
CA THR A 48 -6.07 -0.37 -7.02
C THR A 48 -6.86 -1.58 -6.54
N ALA A 49 -6.18 -2.54 -5.94
CA ALA A 49 -6.78 -3.72 -5.35
C ALA A 49 -6.63 -3.73 -3.82
N ILE A 50 -7.74 -3.95 -3.12
CA ILE A 50 -7.79 -4.03 -1.66
C ILE A 50 -8.32 -5.39 -1.26
N ALA A 51 -7.46 -6.19 -0.64
CA ALA A 51 -7.82 -7.53 -0.20
C ALA A 51 -8.76 -7.53 1.02
N GLY A 52 -9.44 -8.64 1.22
CA GLY A 52 -10.52 -8.76 2.19
C GLY A 52 -10.14 -8.41 3.63
N SER A 53 -11.12 -7.94 4.39
CA SER A 53 -11.02 -7.59 5.81
C SER A 53 -10.07 -6.43 6.15
N THR A 54 -9.57 -5.70 5.15
CA THR A 54 -8.76 -4.50 5.34
C THR A 54 -9.61 -3.35 5.85
N LYS A 55 -9.07 -2.56 6.78
CA LYS A 55 -9.70 -1.36 7.31
C LYS A 55 -8.87 -0.14 6.90
N ILE A 56 -9.47 0.78 6.18
CA ILE A 56 -8.87 2.05 5.75
C ILE A 56 -9.55 3.18 6.52
N GLY A 57 -8.75 4.05 7.10
CA GLY A 57 -9.21 5.19 7.87
C GLY A 57 -9.85 6.29 7.02
N GLU A 58 -10.08 7.43 7.64
CA GLU A 58 -10.69 8.60 7.03
C GLU A 58 -9.65 9.50 6.34
N ASN A 59 -10.09 10.29 5.35
CA ASN A 59 -9.29 11.30 4.67
C ASN A 59 -8.00 10.77 4.04
N CYS A 60 -7.97 9.50 3.65
CA CYS A 60 -6.83 8.89 2.98
C CYS A 60 -6.82 9.21 1.49
N LEU A 61 -5.61 9.30 0.91
CA LEU A 61 -5.40 9.43 -0.52
C LEU A 61 -4.55 8.26 -1.00
N ILE A 62 -5.12 7.38 -1.81
CA ILE A 62 -4.46 6.18 -2.32
C ILE A 62 -4.27 6.31 -3.82
N GLY A 63 -3.02 6.32 -4.25
CA GLY A 63 -2.64 6.38 -5.65
C GLY A 63 -3.08 5.16 -6.44
N GLY A 64 -3.04 5.25 -7.76
CA GLY A 64 -3.43 4.17 -8.66
C GLY A 64 -2.46 2.99 -8.66
N GLN A 65 -2.97 1.84 -9.10
CA GLN A 65 -2.19 0.60 -9.22
C GLN A 65 -1.55 0.13 -7.91
N CYS A 66 -2.17 0.44 -6.77
CA CYS A 66 -1.74 -0.06 -5.48
C CYS A 66 -2.30 -1.46 -5.21
N ALA A 67 -1.51 -2.27 -4.51
CA ALA A 67 -1.94 -3.57 -4.02
C ALA A 67 -1.90 -3.60 -2.50
N ILE A 68 -3.03 -3.77 -1.84
CA ILE A 68 -3.15 -3.72 -0.38
C ILE A 68 -3.54 -5.10 0.13
N THR A 69 -2.67 -5.69 0.98
CA THR A 69 -2.90 -7.01 1.55
C THR A 69 -4.08 -7.02 2.51
N GLY A 70 -4.66 -8.21 2.73
CA GLY A 70 -5.81 -8.39 3.61
C GLY A 70 -5.49 -8.30 5.10
N HIS A 71 -6.54 -8.11 5.90
CA HIS A 71 -6.49 -8.13 7.36
C HIS A 71 -5.58 -7.08 8.01
N ILE A 72 -5.29 -5.99 7.32
CA ILE A 72 -4.48 -4.89 7.85
C ILE A 72 -5.33 -3.66 8.16
N LYS A 73 -4.72 -2.74 8.92
CA LYS A 73 -5.30 -1.42 9.23
C LYS A 73 -4.42 -0.32 8.65
N ILE A 74 -5.02 0.52 7.83
CA ILE A 74 -4.47 1.80 7.38
C ILE A 74 -5.14 2.89 8.20
N GLY A 75 -4.35 3.74 8.83
CA GLY A 75 -4.82 4.81 9.70
C GLY A 75 -5.50 5.95 8.96
N ASN A 76 -5.78 7.03 9.67
CA ASN A 76 -6.40 8.22 9.11
C ASN A 76 -5.35 9.14 8.46
N ASN A 77 -5.76 9.96 7.49
CA ASN A 77 -4.91 10.95 6.81
C ASN A 77 -3.65 10.32 6.17
N VAL A 78 -3.72 9.06 5.76
CA VAL A 78 -2.60 8.35 5.12
C VAL A 78 -2.57 8.70 3.63
N ARG A 79 -1.36 8.88 3.11
CA ARG A 79 -1.12 9.05 1.68
C ARG A 79 -0.29 7.88 1.15
N ILE A 80 -0.77 7.21 0.13
CA ILE A 80 -0.08 6.10 -0.53
C ILE A 80 0.20 6.51 -1.96
N ALA A 81 1.48 6.59 -2.34
CA ALA A 81 1.86 6.88 -3.72
C ALA A 81 1.47 5.71 -4.65
N GLY A 82 1.20 6.01 -5.90
CA GLY A 82 0.85 5.00 -6.91
C GLY A 82 1.92 3.90 -7.05
N ASN A 83 1.51 2.76 -7.56
CA ASN A 83 2.36 1.56 -7.72
C ASN A 83 2.95 1.02 -6.41
N SER A 84 2.30 1.26 -5.28
CA SER A 84 2.79 0.81 -3.98
C SER A 84 2.16 -0.52 -3.56
N GLY A 85 2.98 -1.45 -3.09
CA GLY A 85 2.54 -2.66 -2.42
C GLY A 85 2.52 -2.46 -0.91
N ILE A 86 1.36 -2.66 -0.28
CA ILE A 86 1.17 -2.47 1.16
C ILE A 86 1.02 -3.83 1.83
N GLY A 87 2.06 -4.27 2.53
CA GLY A 87 2.12 -5.58 3.18
C GLY A 87 1.83 -5.56 4.69
N GLY A 88 1.50 -4.41 5.29
CA GLY A 88 1.28 -4.30 6.73
C GLY A 88 0.57 -3.02 7.15
N ASN A 89 0.33 -2.88 8.44
CA ASN A 89 -0.37 -1.73 9.00
C ASN A 89 0.38 -0.41 8.77
N ILE A 90 -0.38 0.66 8.51
CA ILE A 90 0.14 2.03 8.38
C ILE A 90 -0.51 2.87 9.46
N LYS A 91 0.28 3.61 10.23
CA LYS A 91 -0.20 4.52 11.27
C LYS A 91 -0.80 5.79 10.67
N ASP A 92 -1.56 6.53 11.46
CA ASP A 92 -2.15 7.81 11.06
C ASP A 92 -1.09 8.80 10.55
N ASN A 93 -1.49 9.66 9.61
CA ASN A 93 -0.71 10.78 9.08
C ASN A 93 0.59 10.38 8.37
N GLN A 94 0.73 9.14 7.95
CA GLN A 94 1.91 8.69 7.21
C GLN A 94 1.74 8.85 5.70
N THR A 95 2.86 9.15 5.03
CA THR A 95 2.99 9.07 3.58
C THR A 95 3.95 7.94 3.24
N VAL A 96 3.51 7.01 2.40
CA VAL A 96 4.30 5.84 1.98
C VAL A 96 4.40 5.75 0.46
N GLN A 97 5.51 5.18 -0.01
CA GLN A 97 5.80 5.05 -1.42
C GLN A 97 6.47 3.71 -1.73
N GLY A 98 6.09 3.09 -2.83
CA GLY A 98 6.76 1.93 -3.39
C GLY A 98 7.92 2.30 -4.32
N ILE A 99 8.27 1.39 -5.22
CA ILE A 99 9.41 1.51 -6.13
C ILE A 99 8.96 2.08 -7.48
N TYR A 100 9.65 3.11 -7.97
CA TYR A 100 9.50 3.63 -9.33
C TYR A 100 10.49 2.99 -10.29
N ALA A 101 10.10 2.88 -11.56
CA ALA A 101 11.01 2.46 -12.62
C ALA A 101 12.09 3.52 -12.89
N PHE A 102 13.32 3.06 -13.13
CA PHE A 102 14.44 3.88 -13.58
C PHE A 102 15.26 3.13 -14.63
N ASN A 103 16.38 3.66 -15.08
CA ASN A 103 17.16 3.04 -16.16
C ASN A 103 17.41 1.55 -15.91
N LYS A 104 17.14 0.70 -16.92
CA LYS A 104 17.21 -0.77 -16.80
C LYS A 104 18.58 -1.26 -16.33
N GLN A 105 19.66 -0.71 -16.86
CA GLN A 105 21.01 -1.17 -16.50
C GLN A 105 21.34 -0.83 -15.06
N ASP A 106 20.96 0.34 -14.61
CA ASP A 106 21.16 0.77 -13.23
C ASP A 106 20.27 0.00 -12.26
N PHE A 107 19.02 -0.29 -12.66
CA PHE A 107 18.15 -1.16 -11.89
C PHE A 107 18.78 -2.54 -11.69
N GLN A 108 19.25 -3.18 -12.76
CA GLN A 108 19.85 -4.51 -12.68
C GLN A 108 21.10 -4.53 -11.80
N ARG A 109 21.99 -3.52 -11.92
CA ARG A 109 23.17 -3.37 -11.07
C ARG A 109 22.78 -3.19 -9.59
N SER A 110 21.85 -2.29 -9.33
CA SER A 110 21.36 -2.01 -7.97
C SER A 110 20.69 -3.23 -7.35
N TYR A 111 19.90 -3.98 -8.11
CA TYR A 111 19.20 -5.16 -7.63
C TYR A 111 20.14 -6.29 -7.20
N ILE A 112 21.28 -6.46 -7.88
CA ILE A 112 22.33 -7.41 -7.46
C ILE A 112 22.86 -7.05 -6.07
N HIS A 113 23.11 -5.77 -5.81
CA HIS A 113 23.56 -5.29 -4.50
C HIS A 113 22.45 -5.41 -3.45
N PHE A 114 21.20 -5.09 -3.81
CA PHE A 114 20.05 -5.27 -2.92
C PHE A 114 19.94 -6.72 -2.41
N LYS A 115 20.07 -7.71 -3.29
CA LYS A 115 20.10 -9.14 -2.90
C LYS A 115 21.27 -9.51 -1.98
N ARG A 116 22.36 -8.75 -2.04
CA ARG A 116 23.59 -8.97 -1.27
C ARG A 116 23.64 -8.15 0.03
N LEU A 117 22.67 -7.28 0.26
CA LEU A 117 22.68 -6.39 1.43
C LEU A 117 22.99 -7.09 2.76
N PRO A 118 22.39 -8.25 3.11
CA PRO A 118 22.70 -8.92 4.37
C PRO A 118 24.21 -9.21 4.51
N LYS A 119 24.83 -9.74 3.44
CA LYS A 119 26.28 -10.03 3.44
C LYS A 119 27.15 -8.77 3.48
N ILE A 120 26.69 -7.67 2.90
CA ILE A 120 27.40 -6.39 2.91
C ILE A 120 27.36 -5.82 4.34
N VAL A 121 26.22 -5.88 5.02
CA VAL A 121 26.08 -5.46 6.41
C VAL A 121 26.98 -6.27 7.34
N GLU A 122 26.98 -7.60 7.23
CA GLU A 122 27.86 -8.47 8.01
C GLU A 122 29.36 -8.09 7.85
N LYS A 123 29.79 -7.78 6.61
CA LYS A 123 31.17 -7.33 6.36
C LYS A 123 31.45 -5.98 6.99
N LEU A 124 30.52 -5.04 6.93
CA LEU A 124 30.68 -3.72 7.57
C LEU A 124 30.79 -3.84 9.07
N ASP A 125 29.97 -4.68 9.68
CA ASP A 125 30.01 -4.94 11.13
C ASP A 125 31.35 -5.57 11.53
N GLN A 126 31.90 -6.48 10.72
CA GLN A 126 33.22 -7.07 10.98
C GLN A 126 34.33 -6.01 10.89
N ILE A 127 34.34 -5.19 9.84
CA ILE A 127 35.32 -4.10 9.69
C ILE A 127 35.24 -3.14 10.87
N GLN A 128 34.05 -2.80 11.31
CA GLN A 128 33.86 -1.88 12.46
C GLN A 128 34.39 -2.48 13.77
N LYS A 129 34.26 -3.79 13.97
CA LYS A 129 34.85 -4.47 15.12
C LYS A 129 36.38 -4.48 15.07
N ASP A 130 36.96 -4.69 13.90
CA ASP A 130 38.42 -4.76 13.72
C ASP A 130 39.07 -3.38 13.90
N LEU A 131 38.40 -2.30 13.53
CA LEU A 131 38.87 -0.92 13.75
C LEU A 131 38.80 -0.46 15.22
N LYS A 132 38.02 -1.14 16.06
CA LYS A 132 37.90 -0.82 17.52
C LYS A 132 38.89 -1.61 18.39
N LYS A 133 39.67 -2.50 17.80
CA LYS A 133 40.79 -3.21 18.46
C LYS A 133 42.08 -2.41 18.34
#